data_98d38ccae9c1b519c7fe1a56335b6e38
#
_entry.id   98d38ccae9c1b519c7fe1a56335b6e38
#
_cell.length_a   1.000
_cell.length_b   1.000
_cell.length_c   1.000
_cell.angle_alpha   90.00
_cell.angle_beta   90.00
_cell.angle_gamma   90.00
#
_symmetry.space_group_name_H-M   'P 1'
#
loop_
_entity.id
_entity.type
_entity.pdbx_description
1 polymer ?
#
loop_
_entity_poly.entity_id
_entity_poly.type
_entity_poly.pdbx_seq_one_letter_code
_entity_poly.pdbx_strand_id
1 'polypeptide(L)'
;MRESSRLRGEIANRSTVTIYEDRLVAKHARCWERERTFFEPIHYLALLERKPGGIDYARPLENWALSECFALLRRRLEAADVQHGTRSYIRVLRLLEKFSLPQLTAAVEYALDIDVIDADSIRTIVEHRSDQPVELFPLDGRPHLAHVRVETTDVSSYQALLGEVTP
;
A
#
# COMPACT_ATOMS: atom_id res chain seq x y z
N MET A 1 -23.88 10.26 29.70
CA MET A 1 -23.95 11.38 28.75
C MET A 1 -23.21 10.96 27.50
N ARG A 2 -23.90 10.68 26.39
CA ARG A 2 -23.30 10.33 25.11
C ARG A 2 -23.05 11.64 24.36
N GLU A 3 -21.79 12.03 24.24
CA GLU A 3 -21.40 13.12 23.37
C GLU A 3 -21.59 12.67 21.92
N SER A 4 -22.57 13.29 21.26
CA SER A 4 -22.77 13.17 19.84
C SER A 4 -21.62 13.87 19.13
N SER A 5 -20.67 13.10 18.61
CA SER A 5 -19.63 13.57 17.70
C SER A 5 -20.29 14.21 16.47
N ARG A 6 -20.18 15.53 16.37
CA ARG A 6 -20.75 16.33 15.28
C ARG A 6 -19.86 16.17 14.04
N LEU A 7 -20.40 15.47 13.05
CA LEU A 7 -19.89 15.55 11.68
C LEU A 7 -20.23 16.94 11.13
N ARG A 8 -19.22 17.74 10.82
CA ARG A 8 -19.37 18.99 10.07
C ARG A 8 -19.15 18.73 8.59
N GLY A 9 -20.18 19.01 7.77
CA GLY A 9 -20.04 19.02 6.32
C GLY A 9 -19.80 20.43 5.84
N GLU A 10 -18.64 20.74 5.32
CA GLU A 10 -18.35 21.98 4.59
C GLU A 10 -18.66 21.78 3.10
N ILE A 11 -19.49 22.66 2.56
CA ILE A 11 -19.93 22.60 1.17
C ILE A 11 -19.09 23.59 0.37
N ALA A 12 -17.97 23.14 -0.19
CA ALA A 12 -17.34 23.86 -1.28
C ALA A 12 -18.10 23.59 -2.59
N ASN A 13 -18.16 24.59 -3.47
CA ASN A 13 -19.07 24.64 -4.64
C ASN A 13 -19.00 23.43 -5.63
N ARG A 14 -18.00 22.53 -5.49
CA ARG A 14 -17.79 21.35 -6.34
C ARG A 14 -17.54 20.04 -5.57
N SER A 15 -17.41 20.07 -4.26
CA SER A 15 -17.12 18.87 -3.46
C SER A 15 -17.81 18.92 -2.11
N THR A 16 -18.19 17.74 -1.60
CA THR A 16 -18.63 17.53 -0.23
C THR A 16 -17.46 16.97 0.57
N VAL A 17 -17.16 17.61 1.69
CA VAL A 17 -16.05 17.25 2.58
C VAL A 17 -16.63 16.75 3.89
N THR A 18 -16.19 15.60 4.36
CA THR A 18 -16.56 15.07 5.66
C THR A 18 -15.39 15.24 6.62
N ILE A 19 -15.61 15.98 7.72
CA ILE A 19 -14.61 16.25 8.75
C ILE A 19 -15.08 15.60 10.05
N TYR A 20 -14.18 14.90 10.73
CA TYR A 20 -14.39 14.31 12.06
C TYR A 20 -13.23 14.73 12.95
N GLU A 21 -13.53 15.35 14.12
CA GLU A 21 -12.54 15.87 15.08
C GLU A 21 -11.43 16.72 14.40
N ASP A 22 -11.85 17.69 13.57
CA ASP A 22 -10.99 18.57 12.76
C ASP A 22 -10.06 17.85 11.75
N ARG A 23 -10.31 16.57 11.53
CA ARG A 23 -9.57 15.73 10.57
C ARG A 23 -10.40 15.48 9.33
N LEU A 24 -9.82 15.73 8.17
CA LEU A 24 -10.45 15.38 6.88
C LEU A 24 -10.56 13.87 6.77
N VAL A 25 -11.79 13.35 6.75
CA VAL A 25 -12.09 11.91 6.63
C VAL A 25 -12.35 11.52 5.19
N ALA A 26 -13.12 12.31 4.46
CA ALA A 26 -13.44 12.03 3.07
C ALA A 26 -13.77 13.31 2.30
N LYS A 27 -13.46 13.28 0.98
CA LYS A 27 -13.82 14.33 0.03
C LYS A 27 -14.42 13.66 -1.21
N HIS A 28 -15.68 13.98 -1.50
CA HIS A 28 -16.40 13.43 -2.66
C HIS A 28 -16.81 14.54 -3.60
N ALA A 29 -16.87 14.23 -4.89
CA ALA A 29 -17.46 15.13 -5.87
C ALA A 29 -18.95 15.35 -5.53
N ARG A 30 -19.41 16.61 -5.59
CA ARG A 30 -20.80 16.92 -5.35
C ARG A 30 -21.66 16.41 -6.52
N CYS A 31 -22.66 15.60 -6.21
CA CYS A 31 -23.65 15.13 -7.15
C CYS A 31 -24.99 15.85 -6.91
N TRP A 32 -25.60 16.31 -7.98
CA TRP A 32 -26.90 16.97 -7.98
C TRP A 32 -28.02 16.00 -8.38
N GLU A 33 -27.65 14.81 -8.86
CA GLU A 33 -28.61 13.79 -9.27
C GLU A 33 -29.07 12.99 -8.05
N ARG A 34 -30.35 12.61 -8.06
CA ARG A 34 -30.93 11.78 -7.00
C ARG A 34 -30.50 10.32 -7.19
N GLU A 35 -30.40 9.59 -6.09
CA GLU A 35 -30.16 8.12 -6.07
C GLU A 35 -28.80 7.67 -6.62
N ARG A 36 -27.82 8.57 -6.78
CA ARG A 36 -26.44 8.18 -7.08
C ARG A 36 -25.66 7.94 -5.81
N THR A 37 -24.99 6.78 -5.76
CA THR A 37 -24.04 6.43 -4.69
C THR A 37 -22.63 6.44 -5.26
N PHE A 38 -21.72 7.16 -4.60
CA PHE A 38 -20.30 7.17 -4.93
C PHE A 38 -19.58 6.32 -3.89
N PHE A 39 -18.86 5.33 -4.38
CA PHE A 39 -18.03 4.49 -3.54
C PHE A 39 -16.56 4.85 -3.73
N GLU A 40 -15.82 4.89 -2.63
CA GLU A 40 -14.37 4.89 -2.64
C GLU A 40 -13.91 3.46 -2.31
N PRO A 41 -13.42 2.68 -3.29
CA PRO A 41 -13.11 1.26 -3.12
C PRO A 41 -12.18 0.98 -1.95
N ILE A 42 -11.18 1.85 -1.75
CA ILE A 42 -10.15 1.70 -0.71
C ILE A 42 -10.77 1.59 0.68
N HIS A 43 -11.84 2.34 0.97
CA HIS A 43 -12.49 2.33 2.28
C HIS A 43 -13.13 0.97 2.66
N TYR A 44 -13.42 0.13 1.67
CA TYR A 44 -14.08 -1.16 1.87
C TYR A 44 -13.09 -2.32 2.00
N LEU A 45 -11.82 -2.13 1.61
CA LEU A 45 -10.83 -3.19 1.58
C LEU A 45 -10.58 -3.83 2.96
N ALA A 46 -10.53 -3.03 4.02
CA ALA A 46 -10.36 -3.54 5.38
C ALA A 46 -11.52 -4.44 5.83
N LEU A 47 -12.76 -4.16 5.38
CA LEU A 47 -13.91 -5.00 5.64
C LEU A 47 -13.85 -6.28 4.82
N LEU A 48 -13.47 -6.18 3.56
CA LEU A 48 -13.35 -7.31 2.64
C LEU A 48 -12.22 -8.27 3.07
N GLU A 49 -11.13 -7.78 3.64
CA GLU A 49 -10.08 -8.65 4.19
C GLU A 49 -10.61 -9.55 5.32
N ARG A 50 -11.56 -9.06 6.10
CA ARG A 50 -12.24 -9.88 7.13
C ARG A 50 -13.21 -10.89 6.54
N LYS A 51 -13.80 -10.58 5.37
CA LYS A 51 -14.79 -11.41 4.67
C LYS A 51 -14.43 -11.54 3.18
N PRO A 52 -13.34 -12.26 2.83
CA PRO A 52 -12.81 -12.29 1.48
C PRO A 52 -13.82 -12.78 0.42
N GLY A 53 -14.70 -13.72 0.77
CA GLY A 53 -15.73 -14.23 -0.14
C GLY A 53 -16.75 -13.19 -0.62
N GLY A 54 -16.73 -11.98 -0.04
CA GLY A 54 -17.60 -10.88 -0.49
C GLY A 54 -17.01 -10.05 -1.63
N ILE A 55 -15.77 -10.28 -2.06
CA ILE A 55 -15.09 -9.42 -3.04
C ILE A 55 -15.80 -9.40 -4.41
N ASP A 56 -16.32 -10.53 -4.85
CA ASP A 56 -16.96 -10.67 -6.17
C ASP A 56 -18.35 -10.00 -6.22
N TYR A 57 -18.94 -9.72 -5.08
CA TYR A 57 -20.25 -9.09 -4.93
C TYR A 57 -20.17 -7.67 -4.38
N ALA A 58 -18.96 -7.14 -4.22
CA ALA A 58 -18.75 -5.83 -3.61
C ALA A 58 -19.02 -4.71 -4.60
N ARG A 59 -20.24 -4.13 -4.59
CA ARG A 59 -20.62 -2.98 -5.43
C ARG A 59 -19.58 -1.86 -5.47
N PRO A 60 -18.85 -1.53 -4.38
CA PRO A 60 -17.79 -0.52 -4.44
C PRO A 60 -16.64 -0.85 -5.39
N LEU A 61 -16.46 -2.11 -5.76
CA LEU A 61 -15.36 -2.56 -6.62
C LEU A 61 -15.79 -2.78 -8.08
N GLU A 62 -17.10 -2.79 -8.40
CA GLU A 62 -17.63 -3.15 -9.72
C GLU A 62 -17.07 -2.31 -10.88
N ASN A 63 -16.77 -1.04 -10.65
CA ASN A 63 -16.25 -0.12 -11.66
C ASN A 63 -14.84 0.37 -11.35
N TRP A 64 -14.10 -0.36 -10.52
CA TRP A 64 -12.75 0.03 -10.18
C TRP A 64 -11.79 -0.33 -11.30
N ALA A 65 -11.33 0.68 -12.03
CA ALA A 65 -10.41 0.52 -13.16
C ALA A 65 -9.01 0.17 -12.66
N LEU A 66 -8.76 -1.13 -12.44
CA LEU A 66 -7.44 -1.67 -12.16
C LEU A 66 -6.80 -2.19 -13.46
N SER A 67 -5.46 -2.13 -13.53
CA SER A 67 -4.67 -2.72 -14.62
C SER A 67 -4.83 -4.25 -14.66
N GLU A 68 -4.64 -4.85 -15.82
CA GLU A 68 -4.74 -6.31 -16.04
C GLU A 68 -3.79 -7.12 -15.15
N CYS A 69 -2.65 -6.54 -14.74
CA CYS A 69 -1.70 -7.19 -13.84
C CYS A 69 -2.35 -7.59 -12.50
N PHE A 70 -3.32 -6.81 -11.99
CA PHE A 70 -4.06 -7.17 -10.78
C PHE A 70 -4.96 -8.39 -10.97
N ALA A 71 -5.58 -8.52 -12.13
CA ALA A 71 -6.39 -9.71 -12.44
C ALA A 71 -5.51 -10.97 -12.56
N LEU A 72 -4.33 -10.84 -13.16
CA LEU A 72 -3.35 -11.93 -13.25
C LEU A 72 -2.82 -12.29 -11.87
N LEU A 73 -2.44 -11.32 -11.06
CA LEU A 73 -1.99 -11.54 -9.68
C LEU A 73 -3.04 -12.29 -8.87
N ARG A 74 -4.32 -11.85 -8.94
CA ARG A 74 -5.42 -12.50 -8.24
C ARG A 74 -5.52 -13.98 -8.60
N ARG A 75 -5.53 -14.29 -9.90
CA ARG A 75 -5.61 -15.70 -10.38
C ARG A 75 -4.45 -16.53 -9.87
N ARG A 76 -3.23 -16.00 -9.88
CA ARG A 76 -2.05 -16.71 -9.37
C ARG A 76 -2.12 -16.95 -7.86
N LEU A 77 -2.52 -15.95 -7.09
CA LEU A 77 -2.68 -16.07 -5.64
C LEU A 77 -3.76 -17.12 -5.27
N GLU A 78 -4.91 -17.05 -5.94
CA GLU A 78 -6.01 -18.00 -5.72
C GLU A 78 -5.66 -19.43 -6.18
N ALA A 79 -4.82 -19.58 -7.21
CA ALA A 79 -4.31 -20.87 -7.65
C ALA A 79 -3.26 -21.46 -6.70
N ALA A 80 -2.42 -20.61 -6.10
CA ALA A 80 -1.39 -21.02 -5.14
C ALA A 80 -1.98 -21.39 -3.77
N ASP A 81 -2.99 -20.67 -3.30
CA ASP A 81 -3.69 -20.92 -2.05
C ASP A 81 -5.18 -20.65 -2.19
N VAL A 82 -5.94 -21.73 -2.35
CA VAL A 82 -7.39 -21.68 -2.52
C VAL A 82 -8.12 -21.07 -1.31
N GLN A 83 -7.56 -21.20 -0.11
CA GLN A 83 -8.20 -20.73 1.12
C GLN A 83 -7.87 -19.27 1.44
N HIS A 84 -6.65 -18.83 1.18
CA HIS A 84 -6.15 -17.52 1.60
C HIS A 84 -5.77 -16.61 0.43
N GLY A 85 -5.72 -17.10 -0.81
CA GLY A 85 -5.29 -16.33 -1.98
C GLY A 85 -6.10 -15.06 -2.19
N THR A 86 -7.42 -15.11 -2.08
CA THR A 86 -8.28 -13.92 -2.15
C THR A 86 -7.97 -12.92 -1.04
N ARG A 87 -7.69 -13.38 0.19
CA ARG A 87 -7.30 -12.50 1.29
C ARG A 87 -5.94 -11.85 1.02
N SER A 88 -4.99 -12.62 0.50
CA SER A 88 -3.67 -12.11 0.11
C SER A 88 -3.78 -11.05 -0.98
N TYR A 89 -4.65 -11.28 -1.98
CA TYR A 89 -4.96 -10.28 -3.00
C TYR A 89 -5.52 -8.98 -2.40
N ILE A 90 -6.47 -9.08 -1.47
CA ILE A 90 -7.03 -7.90 -0.79
C ILE A 90 -5.95 -7.16 0.01
N ARG A 91 -5.01 -7.87 0.63
CA ARG A 91 -3.86 -7.24 1.32
C ARG A 91 -2.98 -6.44 0.37
N VAL A 92 -2.74 -6.95 -0.84
CA VAL A 92 -2.04 -6.18 -1.87
C VAL A 92 -2.82 -4.92 -2.23
N LEU A 93 -4.12 -5.01 -2.48
CA LEU A 93 -4.96 -3.84 -2.78
C LEU A 93 -4.95 -2.81 -1.63
N ARG A 94 -4.86 -3.25 -0.37
CA ARG A 94 -4.76 -2.36 0.79
C ARG A 94 -3.50 -1.51 0.83
N LEU A 95 -2.47 -1.85 0.07
CA LEU A 95 -1.31 -0.99 -0.09
C LEU A 95 -1.67 0.37 -0.72
N LEU A 96 -2.82 0.45 -1.43
CA LEU A 96 -3.37 1.71 -1.94
C LEU A 96 -3.82 2.69 -0.83
N GLU A 97 -3.92 2.23 0.42
CA GLU A 97 -4.09 3.11 1.58
C GLU A 97 -2.86 4.02 1.82
N LYS A 98 -1.68 3.62 1.33
CA LYS A 98 -0.39 4.31 1.51
C LYS A 98 0.28 4.73 0.22
N PHE A 99 0.13 3.96 -0.84
CA PHE A 99 0.81 4.15 -2.12
C PHE A 99 -0.19 4.49 -3.21
N SER A 100 0.25 5.23 -4.21
CA SER A 100 -0.58 5.54 -5.37
C SER A 100 -0.78 4.31 -6.27
N LEU A 101 -1.87 4.29 -7.04
CA LEU A 101 -2.14 3.21 -7.98
C LEU A 101 -0.98 2.96 -8.98
N PRO A 102 -0.34 3.99 -9.58
CA PRO A 102 0.79 3.76 -10.48
C PRO A 102 1.99 3.10 -9.80
N GLN A 103 2.30 3.48 -8.54
CA GLN A 103 3.39 2.86 -7.78
C GLN A 103 3.11 1.38 -7.51
N LEU A 104 1.90 1.07 -7.06
CA LEU A 104 1.51 -0.30 -6.80
C LEU A 104 1.45 -1.13 -8.09
N THR A 105 0.94 -0.56 -9.19
CA THR A 105 0.92 -1.23 -10.50
C THR A 105 2.34 -1.64 -10.93
N ALA A 106 3.29 -0.70 -10.89
CA ALA A 106 4.68 -0.98 -11.25
C ALA A 106 5.34 -2.04 -10.34
N ALA A 107 4.98 -2.07 -9.05
CA ALA A 107 5.46 -3.09 -8.13
C ALA A 107 4.86 -4.47 -8.43
N VAL A 108 3.56 -4.53 -8.73
CA VAL A 108 2.87 -5.78 -9.10
C VAL A 108 3.38 -6.34 -10.42
N GLU A 109 3.58 -5.51 -11.45
CA GLU A 109 4.16 -5.92 -12.73
C GLU A 109 5.54 -6.53 -12.51
N TYR A 110 6.41 -5.84 -11.78
CA TYR A 110 7.73 -6.37 -11.46
C TYR A 110 7.69 -7.68 -10.66
N ALA A 111 6.82 -7.78 -9.67
CA ALA A 111 6.65 -9.00 -8.88
C ALA A 111 6.21 -10.19 -9.74
N LEU A 112 5.32 -9.94 -10.70
CA LEU A 112 4.89 -10.95 -11.68
C LEU A 112 6.01 -11.38 -12.62
N ASP A 113 6.88 -10.45 -13.04
CA ASP A 113 8.02 -10.72 -13.92
C ASP A 113 9.08 -11.60 -13.24
N ILE A 114 9.31 -11.39 -11.94
CA ILE A 114 10.25 -12.21 -11.15
C ILE A 114 9.59 -13.43 -10.46
N ASP A 115 8.31 -13.70 -10.80
CA ASP A 115 7.50 -14.81 -10.25
C ASP A 115 7.35 -14.81 -8.72
N VAL A 116 7.34 -13.63 -8.11
CA VAL A 116 7.10 -13.42 -6.68
C VAL A 116 5.68 -12.93 -6.47
N ILE A 117 4.81 -13.77 -5.93
CA ILE A 117 3.37 -13.51 -5.85
C ILE A 117 2.82 -13.30 -4.43
N ASP A 118 3.65 -13.31 -3.39
CA ASP A 118 3.17 -13.10 -2.03
C ASP A 118 2.99 -11.61 -1.68
N ALA A 119 2.01 -11.32 -0.80
CA ALA A 119 1.62 -9.96 -0.47
C ALA A 119 2.70 -9.18 0.30
N ASP A 120 3.51 -9.85 1.11
CA ASP A 120 4.56 -9.20 1.91
C ASP A 120 5.76 -8.82 1.03
N SER A 121 6.12 -9.67 0.08
CA SER A 121 7.15 -9.35 -0.93
C SER A 121 6.72 -8.18 -1.81
N ILE A 122 5.46 -8.15 -2.28
CA ILE A 122 4.94 -7.01 -3.07
C ILE A 122 4.98 -5.73 -2.24
N ARG A 123 4.66 -5.79 -0.94
CA ARG A 123 4.79 -4.65 -0.05
C ARG A 123 6.23 -4.16 0.02
N THR A 124 7.19 -5.05 0.22
CA THR A 124 8.61 -4.71 0.27
C THR A 124 9.08 -4.08 -1.05
N ILE A 125 8.63 -4.61 -2.19
CA ILE A 125 8.96 -4.07 -3.52
C ILE A 125 8.43 -2.63 -3.66
N VAL A 126 7.17 -2.37 -3.29
CA VAL A 126 6.59 -1.02 -3.43
C VAL A 126 7.23 -0.03 -2.47
N GLU A 127 7.53 -0.45 -1.24
CA GLU A 127 8.24 0.36 -0.25
C GLU A 127 9.62 0.74 -0.78
N HIS A 128 10.41 -0.23 -1.20
CA HIS A 128 11.78 0.00 -1.69
C HIS A 128 11.83 0.86 -2.97
N ARG A 129 10.85 0.73 -3.87
CA ARG A 129 10.74 1.57 -5.07
C ARG A 129 10.23 2.97 -4.77
N SER A 130 9.52 3.14 -3.66
CA SER A 130 9.00 4.43 -3.21
C SER A 130 10.02 5.20 -2.36
N ASP A 131 11.03 4.51 -1.82
CA ASP A 131 12.13 5.14 -1.12
C ASP A 131 12.89 6.02 -2.11
N GLN A 132 12.84 7.32 -1.88
CA GLN A 132 13.67 8.25 -2.62
C GLN A 132 15.13 7.92 -2.33
N PRO A 133 16.01 7.92 -3.36
CA PRO A 133 17.44 7.76 -3.10
C PRO A 133 17.83 8.80 -2.06
N VAL A 134 18.47 8.34 -0.98
CA VAL A 134 18.98 9.23 0.06
C VAL A 134 19.89 10.25 -0.64
N GLU A 135 19.48 11.52 -0.66
CA GLU A 135 20.36 12.58 -1.15
C GLU A 135 21.62 12.55 -0.28
N LEU A 136 22.71 12.07 -0.86
CA LEU A 136 24.01 12.10 -0.21
C LEU A 136 24.31 13.56 0.08
N PHE A 137 24.45 13.87 1.34
CA PHE A 137 24.72 15.22 1.79
C PHE A 137 26.01 15.73 1.12
N PRO A 138 25.95 16.79 0.29
CA PRO A 138 27.16 17.28 -0.36
C PRO A 138 28.14 17.77 0.69
N LEU A 139 29.37 17.27 0.65
CA LEU A 139 30.46 17.69 1.54
C LEU A 139 31.08 19.01 1.15
N ASP A 140 30.60 19.62 0.06
CA ASP A 140 31.06 20.91 -0.44
C ASP A 140 30.84 21.98 0.63
N GLY A 141 31.92 22.71 0.96
CA GLY A 141 31.92 23.73 2.02
C GLY A 141 32.09 23.20 3.45
N ARG A 142 32.35 21.88 3.62
CA ARG A 142 32.61 21.27 4.94
C ARG A 142 33.94 20.54 5.00
N PRO A 143 35.08 21.24 4.89
CA PRO A 143 36.40 20.59 4.79
C PRO A 143 36.76 19.76 6.04
N HIS A 144 36.17 20.04 7.20
CA HIS A 144 36.38 19.27 8.41
C HIS A 144 35.81 17.85 8.34
N LEU A 145 34.81 17.60 7.46
CA LEU A 145 34.24 16.25 7.23
C LEU A 145 35.01 15.43 6.19
N ALA A 146 35.81 16.09 5.34
CA ALA A 146 36.57 15.41 4.28
C ALA A 146 37.64 14.44 4.85
N HIS A 147 38.04 14.62 6.08
CA HIS A 147 39.04 13.79 6.75
C HIS A 147 38.44 12.76 7.72
N VAL A 148 37.12 12.74 7.86
CA VAL A 148 36.46 11.72 8.71
C VAL A 148 36.52 10.39 7.99
N ARG A 149 37.34 9.48 8.51
CA ARG A 149 37.35 8.08 8.09
C ARG A 149 36.56 7.27 9.11
N VAL A 150 35.49 6.63 8.66
CA VAL A 150 34.80 5.62 9.43
C VAL A 150 35.54 4.31 9.16
N GLU A 151 36.09 3.68 10.21
CA GLU A 151 36.67 2.36 10.11
C GLU A 151 35.55 1.38 9.70
N THR A 152 35.81 0.61 8.65
CA THR A 152 34.90 -0.47 8.27
C THR A 152 34.88 -1.51 9.34
N THR A 153 33.68 -1.83 9.85
CA THR A 153 33.53 -2.88 10.87
C THR A 153 34.05 -4.20 10.29
N ASP A 154 35.00 -4.83 11.00
CA ASP A 154 35.46 -6.16 10.65
C ASP A 154 34.34 -7.18 10.91
N VAL A 155 33.78 -7.69 9.82
CA VAL A 155 32.68 -8.68 9.87
C VAL A 155 33.20 -10.11 10.11
N SER A 156 34.50 -10.34 10.14
CA SER A 156 35.10 -11.67 10.33
C SER A 156 34.73 -12.26 11.71
N SER A 157 34.53 -11.40 12.71
CA SER A 157 34.06 -11.81 14.03
C SER A 157 32.65 -12.42 14.03
N TYR A 158 31.80 -12.06 13.04
CA TYR A 158 30.45 -12.59 12.90
C TYR A 158 30.43 -13.95 12.19
N GLN A 159 31.50 -14.34 11.52
CA GLN A 159 31.61 -15.66 10.88
C GLN A 159 31.55 -16.78 11.91
N ALA A 160 31.99 -16.53 13.13
CA ALA A 160 31.88 -17.48 14.24
C ALA A 160 30.41 -17.78 14.65
N LEU A 161 29.48 -16.88 14.33
CA LEU A 161 28.04 -17.05 14.58
C LEU A 161 27.34 -17.90 13.50
N LEU A 162 27.97 -18.07 12.35
CA LEU A 162 27.46 -18.90 11.26
C LEU A 162 27.73 -20.39 11.49
N GLY A 163 28.04 -20.81 12.73
CA GLY A 163 28.24 -22.15 13.21
C GLY A 163 28.35 -23.23 12.15
N GLU A 164 29.37 -24.05 12.15
CA GLU A 164 29.54 -25.15 11.21
C GLU A 164 28.23 -25.93 11.06
N VAL A 165 27.54 -25.73 9.94
CA VAL A 165 26.54 -26.67 9.46
C VAL A 165 27.33 -27.85 8.95
N THR A 166 27.67 -28.76 9.83
CA THR A 166 28.17 -30.08 9.45
C THR A 166 27.04 -30.85 8.77
N PRO A 167 27.28 -31.50 7.65
CA PRO A 167 26.30 -32.25 6.84
C PRO A 167 25.79 -33.49 7.57
#